data_34bbe9e296866d1484cefff81ef31344
#
_entry.id   34bbe9e296866d1484cefff81ef31344
#
_cell.length_a   1.000
_cell.length_b   1.000
_cell.length_c   1.000
_cell.angle_alpha   90.00
_cell.angle_beta   90.00
_cell.angle_gamma   90.00
#
_symmetry.space_group_name_H-M   'P 1'
#
loop_
_entity.id
_entity.type
_entity.pdbx_description
1 polymer ?
#
loop_
_entity_poly.entity_id
_entity_poly.type
_entity_poly.pdbx_seq_one_letter_code
_entity_poly.pdbx_strand_id
1 'polypeptide(L)'
;DRKHMKTTNKKKILFISIISLITICLLFYFIFSYFSTPIQPRTVHKKTKKEPSYPTVSFVAVGDNMIHENVYQYALKQGNNTTYNFKPCYQHVKNYISSHDLAYINQETLIAGDSYGIKGYPNFNSPESLIDDLQDTGFNMVSSATNHSMDLGKDALMSSAHIWKQHPDILFSGLYENQEDRQTIRVIERNGIRFSFLAYTFGVNETKNYKSIQKQLKTYP
;
A
#
# COMPACT_ATOMS: atom_id res chain seq x y z
N ASP A 1 -11.12 -77.67 -77.46
CA ASP A 1 -11.28 -77.85 -76.03
C ASP A 1 -10.19 -77.12 -75.14
N ARG A 2 -8.95 -77.08 -75.61
CA ARG A 2 -7.82 -76.43 -74.91
C ARG A 2 -7.91 -74.85 -74.77
N LYS A 3 -8.63 -74.22 -75.73
CA LYS A 3 -8.76 -72.73 -75.75
C LYS A 3 -9.76 -72.26 -74.72
N HIS A 4 -10.85 -73.00 -74.45
CA HIS A 4 -11.92 -72.63 -73.51
C HIS A 4 -11.43 -72.72 -72.03
N MET A 5 -10.56 -73.75 -71.80
CA MET A 5 -10.06 -74.06 -70.46
C MET A 5 -8.96 -72.96 -70.05
N LYS A 6 -8.21 -72.43 -70.99
CA LYS A 6 -7.23 -71.38 -70.74
C LYS A 6 -7.87 -69.99 -70.44
N THR A 7 -9.04 -69.70 -71.05
CA THR A 7 -9.76 -68.46 -70.84
C THR A 7 -10.47 -68.46 -69.48
N THR A 8 -11.01 -69.61 -69.04
CA THR A 8 -11.69 -69.79 -67.77
C THR A 8 -10.71 -69.64 -66.57
N ASN A 9 -9.50 -70.16 -66.68
CA ASN A 9 -8.46 -70.03 -65.70
C ASN A 9 -7.93 -68.57 -65.60
N LYS A 10 -7.75 -67.85 -66.74
CA LYS A 10 -7.35 -66.43 -66.74
C LYS A 10 -8.44 -65.56 -66.01
N LYS A 11 -9.75 -65.84 -66.25
CA LYS A 11 -10.83 -65.11 -65.55
C LYS A 11 -10.84 -65.40 -64.05
N LYS A 12 -10.59 -66.63 -63.61
CA LYS A 12 -10.48 -66.99 -62.20
C LYS A 12 -9.31 -66.36 -61.55
N ILE A 13 -8.13 -66.33 -62.18
CA ILE A 13 -6.92 -65.62 -61.65
C ILE A 13 -7.15 -64.14 -61.54
N LEU A 14 -7.76 -63.50 -62.54
CA LEU A 14 -8.11 -62.08 -62.49
C LEU A 14 -9.07 -61.75 -61.38
N PHE A 15 -10.11 -62.60 -61.15
CA PHE A 15 -11.07 -62.43 -60.10
C PHE A 15 -10.46 -62.56 -58.71
N ILE A 16 -9.56 -63.56 -58.51
CA ILE A 16 -8.80 -63.73 -57.24
C ILE A 16 -7.88 -62.53 -56.99
N SER A 17 -7.20 -62.00 -58.04
CA SER A 17 -6.37 -60.84 -57.94
C SER A 17 -7.13 -59.56 -57.54
N ILE A 18 -8.34 -59.37 -58.08
CA ILE A 18 -9.21 -58.25 -57.74
C ILE A 18 -9.67 -58.33 -56.24
N ILE A 19 -10.09 -59.52 -55.81
CA ILE A 19 -10.47 -59.73 -54.41
C ILE A 19 -9.28 -59.50 -53.47
N SER A 20 -8.11 -60.00 -53.82
CA SER A 20 -6.87 -59.75 -53.02
C SER A 20 -6.51 -58.27 -52.95
N LEU A 21 -6.66 -57.53 -54.05
CA LEU A 21 -6.41 -56.08 -54.04
C LEU A 21 -7.41 -55.32 -53.17
N ILE A 22 -8.70 -55.68 -53.23
CA ILE A 22 -9.74 -55.08 -52.41
C ILE A 22 -9.49 -55.36 -50.91
N THR A 23 -9.12 -56.58 -50.52
CA THR A 23 -8.78 -56.90 -49.15
C THR A 23 -7.57 -56.17 -48.64
N ILE A 24 -6.56 -55.99 -49.45
CA ILE A 24 -5.37 -55.19 -49.10
C ILE A 24 -5.77 -53.71 -48.91
N CYS A 25 -6.55 -53.14 -49.82
CA CYS A 25 -7.05 -51.75 -49.67
C CYS A 25 -7.90 -51.57 -48.41
N LEU A 26 -8.78 -52.50 -48.07
CA LEU A 26 -9.57 -52.44 -46.83
C LEU A 26 -8.69 -52.54 -45.58
N LEU A 27 -7.67 -53.40 -45.58
CA LEU A 27 -6.69 -53.47 -44.48
C LEU A 27 -5.94 -52.15 -44.28
N PHE A 28 -5.46 -51.55 -45.38
CA PHE A 28 -4.83 -50.24 -45.34
C PHE A 28 -5.77 -49.16 -44.83
N TYR A 29 -7.02 -49.15 -45.25
CA TYR A 29 -8.03 -48.21 -44.78
C TYR A 29 -8.26 -48.34 -43.26
N PHE A 30 -8.39 -49.59 -42.76
CA PHE A 30 -8.57 -49.82 -41.33
C PHE A 30 -7.34 -49.41 -40.49
N ILE A 31 -6.14 -49.76 -41.01
CA ILE A 31 -4.87 -49.35 -40.36
C ILE A 31 -4.79 -47.80 -40.32
N PHE A 32 -5.04 -47.16 -41.45
CA PHE A 32 -4.97 -45.70 -41.56
C PHE A 32 -6.03 -45.05 -40.65
N SER A 33 -7.25 -45.56 -40.65
CA SER A 33 -8.34 -45.08 -39.77
C SER A 33 -7.97 -45.21 -38.28
N TYR A 34 -7.33 -46.31 -37.90
CA TYR A 34 -6.88 -46.52 -36.53
C TYR A 34 -5.80 -45.53 -36.08
N PHE A 35 -4.87 -45.25 -36.97
CA PHE A 35 -3.81 -44.27 -36.69
C PHE A 35 -4.22 -42.80 -36.88
N SER A 36 -5.31 -42.55 -37.60
CA SER A 36 -5.84 -41.22 -37.87
C SER A 36 -6.88 -40.76 -36.83
N THR A 37 -7.22 -41.59 -35.82
CA THR A 37 -8.04 -41.11 -34.69
C THR A 37 -7.27 -40.07 -33.94
N PRO A 38 -7.75 -38.79 -33.89
CA PRO A 38 -7.04 -37.74 -33.13
C PRO A 38 -7.04 -38.15 -31.66
N ILE A 39 -5.82 -38.23 -31.10
CA ILE A 39 -5.66 -38.40 -29.65
C ILE A 39 -6.33 -37.19 -29.00
N GLN A 40 -7.49 -37.34 -28.42
CA GLN A 40 -8.13 -36.31 -27.63
C GLN A 40 -7.16 -35.93 -26.52
N PRO A 41 -6.73 -34.66 -26.44
CA PRO A 41 -5.86 -34.23 -25.35
C PRO A 41 -6.61 -34.48 -24.06
N ARG A 42 -6.06 -35.33 -23.22
CA ARG A 42 -6.58 -35.59 -21.87
C ARG A 42 -6.54 -34.22 -21.14
N THR A 43 -7.70 -33.59 -20.98
CA THR A 43 -7.84 -32.38 -20.15
C THR A 43 -7.46 -32.78 -18.74
N VAL A 44 -6.22 -32.54 -18.40
CA VAL A 44 -5.77 -32.57 -17.00
C VAL A 44 -6.44 -31.38 -16.33
N HIS A 45 -7.57 -31.64 -15.68
CA HIS A 45 -8.11 -30.66 -14.74
C HIS A 45 -7.06 -30.46 -13.64
N LYS A 46 -6.16 -29.52 -13.87
CA LYS A 46 -5.27 -29.01 -12.85
C LYS A 46 -6.19 -28.46 -11.78
N LYS A 47 -6.41 -29.22 -10.70
CA LYS A 47 -7.03 -28.68 -9.50
C LYS A 47 -6.17 -27.50 -9.11
N THR A 48 -6.60 -26.30 -9.48
CA THR A 48 -6.00 -25.07 -8.97
C THR A 48 -6.22 -25.12 -7.47
N LYS A 49 -5.15 -25.46 -6.76
CA LYS A 49 -5.11 -25.34 -5.31
C LYS A 49 -5.38 -23.86 -5.07
N LYS A 50 -6.57 -23.53 -4.53
CA LYS A 50 -6.90 -22.16 -4.19
C LYS A 50 -5.81 -21.72 -3.23
N GLU A 51 -4.94 -20.82 -3.68
CA GLU A 51 -3.91 -20.26 -2.82
C GLU A 51 -4.60 -19.67 -1.59
N PRO A 52 -4.10 -19.87 -0.38
CA PRO A 52 -4.68 -19.27 0.80
C PRO A 52 -4.73 -17.75 0.59
N SER A 53 -5.92 -17.18 0.63
CA SER A 53 -6.11 -15.73 0.57
C SER A 53 -5.75 -15.18 1.95
N TYR A 54 -4.61 -14.51 2.04
CA TYR A 54 -4.23 -13.76 3.22
C TYR A 54 -4.82 -12.34 3.16
N PRO A 55 -5.22 -11.76 4.29
CA PRO A 55 -5.60 -10.36 4.33
C PRO A 55 -4.41 -9.49 3.91
N THR A 56 -4.66 -8.49 3.10
CA THR A 56 -3.66 -7.54 2.62
C THR A 56 -4.04 -6.13 3.00
N VAL A 57 -3.04 -5.28 3.22
CA VAL A 57 -3.20 -3.86 3.52
C VAL A 57 -2.30 -3.08 2.56
N SER A 58 -2.88 -2.12 1.86
CA SER A 58 -2.15 -1.18 1.03
C SER A 58 -1.56 -0.07 1.91
N PHE A 59 -0.31 0.30 1.65
CA PHE A 59 0.41 1.29 2.44
C PHE A 59 1.08 2.32 1.53
N VAL A 60 0.90 3.60 1.86
CA VAL A 60 1.62 4.72 1.25
C VAL A 60 2.34 5.52 2.34
N ALA A 61 3.54 5.97 2.04
CA ALA A 61 4.33 6.82 2.93
C ALA A 61 4.88 8.02 2.16
N VAL A 62 4.83 9.17 2.81
CA VAL A 62 5.48 10.39 2.34
C VAL A 62 6.47 10.89 3.40
N GLY A 63 7.32 11.84 3.04
CA GLY A 63 8.35 12.39 3.91
C GLY A 63 7.85 13.50 4.82
N ASP A 64 8.68 14.52 4.97
CA ASP A 64 8.52 15.60 5.95
C ASP A 64 7.45 16.61 5.52
N ASN A 65 6.50 16.84 6.42
CA ASN A 65 5.56 17.94 6.34
C ASN A 65 6.08 19.12 7.16
N MET A 66 6.81 19.98 6.47
CA MET A 66 7.44 21.13 7.07
C MET A 66 6.66 22.41 6.73
N ILE A 67 6.00 22.99 7.73
CA ILE A 67 5.15 24.18 7.55
C ILE A 67 5.94 25.44 7.80
N HIS A 68 6.63 25.93 6.75
CA HIS A 68 7.27 27.22 6.75
C HIS A 68 6.27 28.38 6.68
N GLU A 69 6.75 29.60 6.93
CA GLU A 69 5.92 30.82 6.95
C GLU A 69 5.08 30.98 5.69
N ASN A 70 5.67 30.84 4.53
CA ASN A 70 4.95 30.97 3.26
C ASN A 70 3.81 29.95 3.12
N VAL A 71 3.94 28.77 3.72
CA VAL A 71 2.92 27.70 3.66
C VAL A 71 1.74 28.03 4.54
N TYR A 72 1.96 28.40 5.81
CA TYR A 72 0.82 28.76 6.67
C TYR A 72 0.19 30.10 6.28
N GLN A 73 0.96 31.06 5.75
CA GLN A 73 0.39 32.29 5.19
C GLN A 73 -0.49 32.01 3.97
N TYR A 74 -0.07 31.08 3.10
CA TYR A 74 -0.92 30.63 2.01
C TYR A 74 -2.20 29.97 2.55
N ALA A 75 -2.08 29.07 3.52
CA ALA A 75 -3.25 28.41 4.13
C ALA A 75 -4.20 29.41 4.80
N LEU A 76 -3.68 30.45 5.47
CA LEU A 76 -4.48 31.54 6.03
C LEU A 76 -5.28 32.27 4.95
N LYS A 77 -4.62 32.60 3.83
CA LYS A 77 -5.29 33.22 2.67
C LYS A 77 -6.40 32.32 2.10
N GLN A 78 -6.15 31.00 2.02
CA GLN A 78 -7.16 30.05 1.56
C GLN A 78 -8.34 29.89 2.55
N GLY A 79 -8.16 30.26 3.81
CA GLY A 79 -9.19 30.34 4.85
C GLY A 79 -9.77 31.75 5.03
N ASN A 80 -9.71 32.59 3.99
CA ASN A 80 -10.24 33.96 3.97
C ASN A 80 -9.66 34.87 5.07
N ASN A 81 -8.40 34.65 5.46
CA ASN A 81 -7.67 35.35 6.53
C ASN A 81 -8.31 35.25 7.93
N THR A 82 -9.15 34.24 8.13
CA THR A 82 -9.83 34.00 9.42
C THR A 82 -9.44 32.66 10.05
N THR A 83 -9.17 31.65 9.20
CA THR A 83 -8.77 30.29 9.60
C THR A 83 -7.65 29.81 8.67
N TYR A 84 -6.96 28.76 9.07
CA TYR A 84 -5.97 28.13 8.19
C TYR A 84 -6.63 26.96 7.43
N ASN A 85 -6.48 26.94 6.11
CA ASN A 85 -7.00 25.87 5.24
C ASN A 85 -5.86 25.32 4.36
N PHE A 86 -5.35 24.15 4.73
CA PHE A 86 -4.25 23.49 4.03
C PHE A 86 -4.73 22.52 2.92
N LYS A 87 -6.03 22.27 2.77
CA LYS A 87 -6.57 21.34 1.76
C LYS A 87 -6.06 21.61 0.35
N PRO A 88 -5.92 22.87 -0.12
CA PRO A 88 -5.34 23.13 -1.42
C PRO A 88 -3.87 22.70 -1.58
N CYS A 89 -3.11 22.62 -0.47
CA CYS A 89 -1.72 22.14 -0.50
C CYS A 89 -1.64 20.64 -0.86
N TYR A 90 -2.67 19.87 -0.51
CA TYR A 90 -2.73 18.42 -0.70
C TYR A 90 -3.65 17.97 -1.83
N GLN A 91 -4.37 18.86 -2.48
CA GLN A 91 -5.45 18.54 -3.43
C GLN A 91 -5.03 17.58 -4.57
N HIS A 92 -3.79 17.70 -5.05
CA HIS A 92 -3.30 16.89 -6.16
C HIS A 92 -2.86 15.47 -5.75
N VAL A 93 -2.64 15.25 -4.47
CA VAL A 93 -2.25 13.94 -3.93
C VAL A 93 -3.36 13.25 -3.14
N LYS A 94 -4.40 13.98 -2.75
CA LYS A 94 -5.49 13.50 -1.90
C LYS A 94 -6.09 12.18 -2.39
N ASN A 95 -6.49 12.10 -3.66
CA ASN A 95 -7.11 10.90 -4.22
C ASN A 95 -6.17 9.67 -4.16
N TYR A 96 -4.88 9.89 -4.34
CA TYR A 96 -3.88 8.83 -4.26
C TYR A 96 -3.67 8.39 -2.80
N ILE A 97 -3.47 9.34 -1.90
CA ILE A 97 -3.27 9.05 -0.47
C ILE A 97 -4.49 8.33 0.12
N SER A 98 -5.69 8.87 -0.08
CA SER A 98 -6.94 8.32 0.46
C SER A 98 -7.36 6.98 -0.14
N SER A 99 -6.74 6.53 -1.23
CA SER A 99 -7.00 5.22 -1.82
C SER A 99 -6.28 4.06 -1.11
N HIS A 100 -5.42 4.35 -0.13
CA HIS A 100 -4.67 3.34 0.62
C HIS A 100 -5.28 3.10 2.00
N ASP A 101 -5.16 1.88 2.50
CA ASP A 101 -5.63 1.49 3.83
C ASP A 101 -4.86 2.20 4.96
N LEU A 102 -3.54 2.35 4.76
CA LEU A 102 -2.65 3.08 5.65
C LEU A 102 -1.86 4.13 4.87
N ALA A 103 -1.86 5.35 5.37
CA ALA A 103 -1.17 6.48 4.77
C ALA A 103 -0.35 7.23 5.85
N TYR A 104 0.96 7.22 5.68
CA TYR A 104 1.92 7.78 6.63
C TYR A 104 2.50 9.10 6.15
N ILE A 105 2.68 10.04 7.12
CA ILE A 105 3.39 11.30 6.94
C ILE A 105 4.25 11.60 8.18
N ASN A 106 5.44 12.19 7.99
CA ASN A 106 6.21 12.76 9.09
C ASN A 106 5.81 14.23 9.28
N GLN A 107 5.11 14.54 10.36
CA GLN A 107 4.81 15.92 10.74
C GLN A 107 6.04 16.50 11.43
N GLU A 108 6.89 17.17 10.68
CA GLU A 108 8.18 17.64 11.17
C GLU A 108 8.04 18.84 12.10
N THR A 109 7.17 19.79 11.75
CA THR A 109 6.93 21.00 12.54
C THR A 109 5.90 20.74 13.64
N LEU A 110 6.20 21.26 14.84
CA LEU A 110 5.35 21.09 16.02
C LEU A 110 3.93 21.65 15.80
N ILE A 111 2.93 21.03 16.41
CA ILE A 111 1.55 21.55 16.52
C ILE A 111 1.24 21.61 18.01
N ALA A 112 1.64 22.67 18.67
CA ALA A 112 1.53 22.82 20.11
C ALA A 112 0.26 23.55 20.56
N GLY A 113 -0.54 24.01 19.61
CA GLY A 113 -1.70 24.84 19.86
C GLY A 113 -1.52 26.28 19.42
N ASP A 114 -2.60 26.89 18.99
CA ASP A 114 -2.59 28.25 18.43
C ASP A 114 -2.21 29.31 19.48
N SER A 115 -2.43 29.00 20.78
CA SER A 115 -2.05 29.86 21.91
C SER A 115 -0.53 30.09 22.03
N TYR A 116 0.29 29.17 21.51
CA TYR A 116 1.75 29.36 21.41
C TYR A 116 2.17 30.31 20.28
N GLY A 117 1.21 30.76 19.47
CA GLY A 117 1.41 31.58 18.28
C GLY A 117 1.95 30.75 17.11
N ILE A 118 1.41 30.99 15.92
CA ILE A 118 1.86 30.31 14.70
C ILE A 118 3.22 30.89 14.27
N LYS A 119 4.19 30.02 14.00
CA LYS A 119 5.60 30.40 13.75
C LYS A 119 6.23 29.50 12.69
N GLY A 120 7.06 30.14 11.86
CA GLY A 120 7.98 29.47 10.94
C GLY A 120 9.38 29.33 11.56
N TYR A 121 10.38 29.17 10.67
CA TYR A 121 11.79 29.04 11.07
C TYR A 121 12.25 30.17 11.98
N PRO A 122 13.11 29.93 13.00
CA PRO A 122 13.70 28.62 13.34
C PRO A 122 12.88 27.78 14.33
N ASN A 123 11.85 28.31 14.95
CA ASN A 123 11.09 27.69 16.04
C ASN A 123 9.65 27.51 15.62
N PHE A 124 9.36 26.38 15.01
CA PHE A 124 8.08 26.14 14.37
C PHE A 124 6.93 25.88 15.36
N ASN A 125 5.76 26.43 15.01
CA ASN A 125 4.47 25.99 15.52
C ASN A 125 3.44 26.10 14.39
N SER A 126 2.91 24.98 13.94
CA SER A 126 1.88 24.91 12.90
C SER A 126 0.49 25.02 13.51
N PRO A 127 -0.52 25.54 12.77
CA PRO A 127 -1.90 25.63 13.23
C PRO A 127 -2.53 24.27 13.52
N GLU A 128 -3.38 24.17 14.53
CA GLU A 128 -4.08 22.92 14.88
C GLU A 128 -4.97 22.39 13.75
N SER A 129 -5.58 23.27 12.97
CA SER A 129 -6.42 22.89 11.81
C SER A 129 -5.67 22.07 10.74
N LEU A 130 -4.33 22.07 10.76
CA LEU A 130 -3.54 21.20 9.89
C LEU A 130 -3.84 19.72 10.11
N ILE A 131 -4.15 19.31 11.34
CA ILE A 131 -4.46 17.91 11.66
C ILE A 131 -5.72 17.46 10.92
N ASP A 132 -6.78 18.26 10.95
CA ASP A 132 -8.03 17.98 10.24
C ASP A 132 -7.80 17.90 8.72
N ASP A 133 -6.94 18.75 8.17
CA ASP A 133 -6.64 18.77 6.75
C ASP A 133 -5.76 17.60 6.32
N LEU A 134 -4.85 17.11 7.18
CA LEU A 134 -4.12 15.87 6.99
C LEU A 134 -5.06 14.66 7.00
N GLN A 135 -5.99 14.61 7.97
CA GLN A 135 -6.98 13.56 8.06
C GLN A 135 -7.94 13.58 6.85
N ASP A 136 -8.41 14.75 6.42
CA ASP A 136 -9.21 14.92 5.20
C ASP A 136 -8.46 14.46 3.94
N THR A 137 -7.14 14.60 3.91
CA THR A 137 -6.29 14.11 2.83
C THR A 137 -6.18 12.58 2.81
N GLY A 138 -6.45 11.91 3.93
CA GLY A 138 -6.40 10.46 4.08
C GLY A 138 -5.24 9.95 4.93
N PHE A 139 -4.40 10.83 5.49
CA PHE A 139 -3.34 10.42 6.41
C PHE A 139 -3.93 9.90 7.71
N ASN A 140 -3.52 8.70 8.11
CA ASN A 140 -3.97 8.01 9.32
C ASN A 140 -2.81 7.44 10.15
N MET A 141 -1.56 7.68 9.74
CA MET A 141 -0.34 7.39 10.49
C MET A 141 0.58 8.62 10.45
N VAL A 142 0.93 9.14 11.63
CA VAL A 142 1.73 10.36 11.74
C VAL A 142 2.84 10.18 12.77
N SER A 143 4.08 10.48 12.39
CA SER A 143 5.19 10.64 13.33
C SER A 143 5.49 12.11 13.58
N SER A 144 6.01 12.42 14.78
CA SER A 144 6.47 13.77 15.12
C SER A 144 7.71 13.77 16.04
N ALA A 145 8.46 12.68 16.08
CA ALA A 145 9.77 12.65 16.73
C ALA A 145 10.81 13.24 15.76
N THR A 146 11.06 14.53 15.82
CA THR A 146 11.92 15.26 14.90
C THR A 146 12.90 16.17 15.65
N ASN A 147 13.86 16.76 14.94
CA ASN A 147 14.73 17.79 15.50
C ASN A 147 13.95 19.04 15.96
N HIS A 148 12.73 19.25 15.44
CA HIS A 148 11.84 20.36 15.80
C HIS A 148 10.91 20.08 16.99
N SER A 149 10.95 18.88 17.56
CA SER A 149 10.05 18.47 18.66
C SER A 149 10.14 19.37 19.90
N MET A 150 11.27 20.04 20.12
CA MET A 150 11.53 20.90 21.28
C MET A 150 11.65 22.40 20.95
N ASP A 151 11.25 22.82 19.78
CA ASP A 151 11.41 24.22 19.32
C ASP A 151 10.79 25.25 20.28
N LEU A 152 9.72 24.90 20.95
CA LEU A 152 9.02 25.75 21.92
C LEU A 152 9.13 25.24 23.37
N GLY A 153 9.99 24.24 23.60
CA GLY A 153 10.26 23.68 24.92
C GLY A 153 9.30 22.55 25.31
N LYS A 154 9.49 22.04 26.54
CA LYS A 154 8.80 20.85 27.06
C LYS A 154 7.28 20.98 27.07
N ASP A 155 6.77 22.12 27.57
CA ASP A 155 5.31 22.29 27.74
C ASP A 155 4.60 22.32 26.39
N ALA A 156 5.21 22.93 25.38
CA ALA A 156 4.68 22.92 24.02
C ALA A 156 4.71 21.50 23.39
N LEU A 157 5.76 20.73 23.65
CA LEU A 157 5.83 19.34 23.21
C LEU A 157 4.71 18.50 23.85
N MET A 158 4.49 18.64 25.17
CA MET A 158 3.42 17.92 25.88
C MET A 158 2.04 18.38 25.40
N SER A 159 1.85 19.68 25.14
CA SER A 159 0.63 20.21 24.52
C SER A 159 0.39 19.58 23.15
N SER A 160 1.43 19.47 22.32
CA SER A 160 1.32 18.80 21.02
C SER A 160 0.90 17.34 21.16
N ALA A 161 1.51 16.59 22.09
CA ALA A 161 1.12 15.21 22.36
C ALA A 161 -0.36 15.11 22.77
N HIS A 162 -0.83 16.05 23.62
CA HIS A 162 -2.22 16.13 24.03
C HIS A 162 -3.17 16.40 22.86
N ILE A 163 -2.84 17.33 21.99
CA ILE A 163 -3.65 17.68 20.80
C ILE A 163 -3.77 16.46 19.88
N TRP A 164 -2.66 15.80 19.54
CA TRP A 164 -2.70 14.61 18.69
C TRP A 164 -3.53 13.47 19.27
N LYS A 165 -3.55 13.32 20.59
CA LYS A 165 -4.34 12.29 21.29
C LYS A 165 -5.85 12.49 21.15
N GLN A 166 -6.30 13.71 20.85
CA GLN A 166 -7.71 14.01 20.60
C GLN A 166 -8.16 13.58 19.19
N HIS A 167 -7.23 13.09 18.34
CA HIS A 167 -7.52 12.56 17.01
C HIS A 167 -7.32 11.04 16.96
N PRO A 168 -8.20 10.23 17.56
CA PRO A 168 -8.03 8.78 17.75
C PRO A 168 -7.99 7.99 16.44
N ASP A 169 -8.48 8.56 15.33
CA ASP A 169 -8.44 7.94 14.01
C ASP A 169 -7.05 8.00 13.35
N ILE A 170 -6.14 8.78 13.95
CA ILE A 170 -4.74 8.89 13.52
C ILE A 170 -3.87 8.08 14.49
N LEU A 171 -3.15 7.10 13.96
CA LEU A 171 -2.07 6.42 14.71
C LEU A 171 -0.87 7.36 14.79
N PHE A 172 -0.75 8.07 15.91
CA PHE A 172 0.31 9.03 16.18
C PHE A 172 1.44 8.42 17.01
N SER A 173 2.69 8.76 16.72
CA SER A 173 3.87 8.31 17.46
C SER A 173 4.96 9.38 17.52
N GLY A 174 5.71 9.38 18.61
CA GLY A 174 6.93 10.18 18.74
C GLY A 174 6.90 11.24 19.83
N LEU A 175 5.71 11.71 20.23
CA LEU A 175 5.54 12.62 21.37
C LEU A 175 4.54 12.03 22.37
N TYR A 176 4.76 12.31 23.66
CA TYR A 176 3.98 11.74 24.75
C TYR A 176 3.71 12.78 25.82
N GLU A 177 2.53 12.74 26.43
CA GLU A 177 2.15 13.66 27.53
C GLU A 177 2.91 13.33 28.83
N ASN A 178 3.10 12.04 29.09
CA ASN A 178 3.70 11.53 30.32
C ASN A 178 4.21 10.10 30.13
N GLN A 179 4.79 9.51 31.20
CA GLN A 179 5.36 8.16 31.19
C GLN A 179 4.33 7.06 30.89
N GLU A 180 3.10 7.20 31.36
CA GLU A 180 2.02 6.23 31.13
C GLU A 180 1.62 6.23 29.64
N ASP A 181 1.46 7.42 29.06
CA ASP A 181 1.18 7.59 27.62
C ASP A 181 2.30 6.98 26.75
N ARG A 182 3.57 7.17 27.16
CA ARG A 182 4.72 6.56 26.47
C ARG A 182 4.71 5.03 26.52
N GLN A 183 4.23 4.42 27.59
CA GLN A 183 4.15 2.97 27.75
C GLN A 183 2.92 2.38 27.04
N THR A 184 1.96 3.21 26.64
CA THR A 184 0.76 2.77 25.97
C THR A 184 1.05 2.49 24.48
N ILE A 185 0.86 1.24 24.07
CA ILE A 185 1.00 0.85 22.66
C ILE A 185 -0.25 1.29 21.89
N ARG A 186 -0.10 2.30 21.04
CA ARG A 186 -1.16 2.75 20.14
C ARG A 186 -1.23 1.82 18.93
N VAL A 187 -2.45 1.45 18.52
CA VAL A 187 -2.69 0.47 17.46
C VAL A 187 -3.78 0.98 16.53
N ILE A 188 -3.59 0.78 15.24
CA ILE A 188 -4.63 0.91 14.22
C ILE A 188 -4.88 -0.46 13.58
N GLU A 189 -6.13 -0.79 13.30
CA GLU A 189 -6.49 -2.04 12.63
C GLU A 189 -7.02 -1.77 11.22
N ARG A 190 -6.52 -2.53 10.25
CA ARG A 190 -6.99 -2.49 8.86
C ARG A 190 -7.03 -3.91 8.31
N ASN A 191 -8.16 -4.27 7.73
CA ASN A 191 -8.39 -5.59 7.12
C ASN A 191 -8.05 -6.77 8.05
N GLY A 192 -8.30 -6.63 9.37
CA GLY A 192 -8.01 -7.64 10.38
C GLY A 192 -6.53 -7.73 10.78
N ILE A 193 -5.68 -6.82 10.31
CA ILE A 193 -4.26 -6.73 10.69
C ILE A 193 -4.07 -5.52 11.61
N ARG A 194 -3.40 -5.75 12.73
CA ARG A 194 -3.09 -4.69 13.72
C ARG A 194 -1.70 -4.14 13.48
N PHE A 195 -1.61 -2.81 13.41
CA PHE A 195 -0.38 -2.07 13.19
C PHE A 195 -0.07 -1.17 14.36
N SER A 196 1.21 -1.09 14.71
CA SER A 196 1.79 -0.10 15.60
C SER A 196 3.12 0.32 15.00
N PHE A 197 3.56 1.55 15.27
CA PHE A 197 4.89 1.98 14.86
C PHE A 197 5.53 2.84 15.94
N LEU A 198 6.86 2.92 15.90
CA LEU A 198 7.66 3.71 16.82
C LEU A 198 8.40 4.78 16.03
N ALA A 199 8.45 5.98 16.58
CA ALA A 199 9.19 7.10 16.00
C ALA A 199 10.21 7.61 17.01
N TYR A 200 11.43 7.84 16.52
CA TYR A 200 12.55 8.35 17.30
C TYR A 200 13.27 9.43 16.51
N THR A 201 13.84 10.40 17.21
CA THR A 201 14.75 11.37 16.62
C THR A 201 16.17 11.17 17.16
N PHE A 202 17.16 11.48 16.35
CA PHE A 202 18.56 11.47 16.78
C PHE A 202 18.84 12.57 17.83
N GLY A 203 18.11 13.70 17.76
CA GLY A 203 18.29 14.81 18.69
C GLY A 203 17.29 15.92 18.39
N VAL A 204 17.45 17.03 19.10
CA VAL A 204 16.68 18.26 18.92
C VAL A 204 17.61 19.40 18.51
N ASN A 205 17.06 20.39 17.81
CA ASN A 205 17.83 21.55 17.38
C ASN A 205 18.44 22.29 18.59
N GLU A 206 19.68 22.74 18.43
CA GLU A 206 20.32 23.62 19.38
C GLU A 206 19.69 25.03 19.30
N THR A 207 18.99 25.40 20.36
CA THR A 207 18.47 26.76 20.54
C THR A 207 19.35 27.54 21.50
N LYS A 208 19.14 28.86 21.63
CA LYS A 208 19.83 29.69 22.66
C LYS A 208 19.69 29.13 24.07
N ASN A 209 18.70 28.24 24.30
CA ASN A 209 18.43 27.60 25.58
C ASN A 209 18.81 26.10 25.60
N TYR A 210 19.72 25.63 24.73
CA TYR A 210 20.08 24.22 24.59
C TYR A 210 20.39 23.51 25.92
N LYS A 211 21.14 24.16 26.83
CA LYS A 211 21.40 23.59 28.18
C LYS A 211 20.13 23.43 29.01
N SER A 212 19.20 24.36 28.90
CA SER A 212 17.89 24.26 29.56
C SER A 212 17.06 23.16 28.94
N ILE A 213 17.06 23.03 27.63
CA ILE A 213 16.37 21.96 26.88
C ILE A 213 16.94 20.59 27.25
N GLN A 214 18.26 20.42 27.28
CA GLN A 214 18.90 19.18 27.73
C GLN A 214 18.50 18.80 29.17
N LYS A 215 18.38 19.78 30.07
CA LYS A 215 17.87 19.53 31.42
C LYS A 215 16.42 19.08 31.40
N GLN A 216 15.59 19.69 30.59
CA GLN A 216 14.18 19.32 30.41
C GLN A 216 14.03 17.91 29.83
N LEU A 217 14.82 17.54 28.82
CA LEU A 217 14.83 16.19 28.22
C LEU A 217 15.14 15.08 29.22
N LYS A 218 16.00 15.36 30.24
CA LYS A 218 16.27 14.39 31.31
C LYS A 218 15.05 14.12 32.21
N THR A 219 14.10 15.02 32.22
CA THR A 219 12.85 14.93 33.01
C THR A 219 11.64 14.63 32.13
N TYR A 220 11.84 14.50 30.83
CA TYR A 220 10.79 14.11 29.88
C TYR A 220 10.54 12.61 30.00
N PRO A 221 9.27 12.16 30.03
CA PRO A 221 8.88 10.79 30.22
C PRO A 221 9.31 9.85 29.08
#